data_52bbc8b94d9df065645c86f95237bbfa
#
_entry.id   52bbc8b94d9df065645c86f95237bbfa
#
_cell.length_a   1.000
_cell.length_b   1.000
_cell.length_c   1.000
_cell.angle_alpha   90.00
_cell.angle_beta   90.00
_cell.angle_gamma   90.00
#
_symmetry.space_group_name_H-M   'P 1'
#
loop_
_entity.id
_entity.type
_entity.pdbx_description
1 polymer ?
#
loop_
_entity_poly.entity_id
_entity_poly.type
_entity_poly.pdbx_seq_one_letter_code
_entity_poly.pdbx_strand_id
1 'polypeptide(L)'
;MTSAPRAVLAATFAPGDTAVPAARRFTIEVMTAWAAASVLAVAERLAADLSSQVTDVPFEIVWSHLGDGLRIEVRQRQAPDESPGAPSVPVEEWGVTFAGQQRTHWAKIRLAGSSGRPSSEWATEEPSRGPIWMGFLADASDLLAGTLDPDMVPAIISQIVVPRLATWCAVYTWSNGGGPQRPAYLWHTDERRIDELREELADAQIPQGGGSMQLADSQVLVIPLLARGRTLGAMCLGRPDRFAEDVFQYAEDIGRRAALALDNALLYATQAAANRALQRSLLPPDEPGEIPGLDPAVVYEPAGETNEVGGDFYDLFAAGDSAWRFAVGDVCGTGPEAAAVTGLARHTLRLLAREGYGVAAVLERLNQAILDEGDRARFLTLLHGEITPVPSGLDVAMVSAGHPEALRLRPNGDVEAVVTSQSLLGVFPEATFKAELVHLDPGDVLLAVTDGVTERRRDGRLLDDDAGLAKLLAECVGLSARAVAERIRRAVQDFAPEPSADDMAIVVLRAR
;
A
#
# COMPACT_ATOMS: atom_id res chain seq x y z
N MET A 1 -9.39 43.94 17.86
CA MET A 1 -8.65 43.25 16.78
C MET A 1 -8.30 41.87 17.32
N THR A 2 -9.02 40.85 16.90
CA THR A 2 -8.76 39.44 17.31
C THR A 2 -7.44 38.99 16.68
N SER A 3 -6.46 38.68 17.52
CA SER A 3 -5.18 38.11 17.08
C SER A 3 -5.45 36.79 16.31
N ALA A 4 -4.80 36.62 15.17
CA ALA A 4 -4.89 35.35 14.42
C ALA A 4 -4.39 34.19 15.30
N PRO A 5 -5.04 33.02 15.27
CA PRO A 5 -4.63 31.86 16.05
C PRO A 5 -3.25 31.37 15.60
N ARG A 6 -2.40 30.97 16.55
CA ARG A 6 -1.05 30.42 16.31
C ARG A 6 -1.10 28.98 15.85
N ALA A 7 -2.08 28.19 16.28
CA ALA A 7 -2.36 26.84 15.85
C ALA A 7 -3.84 26.53 15.94
N VAL A 8 -4.34 25.67 15.07
CA VAL A 8 -5.75 25.22 15.05
C VAL A 8 -5.77 23.73 14.82
N LEU A 9 -6.51 22.98 15.64
CA LEU A 9 -6.78 21.57 15.46
C LEU A 9 -8.29 21.33 15.52
N ALA A 10 -8.82 20.52 14.60
CA ALA A 10 -10.24 20.26 14.48
C ALA A 10 -10.51 18.75 14.27
N ALA A 11 -11.66 18.29 14.81
CA ALA A 11 -12.16 16.94 14.56
C ALA A 11 -13.69 16.95 14.51
N THR A 12 -14.27 16.10 13.67
CA THR A 12 -15.72 15.93 13.51
C THR A 12 -16.18 14.66 14.22
N PHE A 13 -17.30 14.74 14.92
CA PHE A 13 -17.87 13.66 15.73
C PHE A 13 -19.27 13.33 15.23
N ALA A 14 -19.56 12.03 15.12
CA ALA A 14 -20.90 11.54 14.87
C ALA A 14 -21.79 11.69 16.11
N PRO A 15 -23.11 11.88 15.96
CA PRO A 15 -24.03 11.94 17.10
C PRO A 15 -24.10 10.62 17.87
N GLY A 16 -24.44 10.68 19.17
CA GLY A 16 -24.68 9.52 20.02
C GLY A 16 -23.85 9.48 21.30
N ASP A 17 -24.05 8.44 22.09
CA ASP A 17 -23.49 8.28 23.46
C ASP A 17 -21.95 8.26 23.51
N THR A 18 -21.30 7.94 22.40
CA THR A 18 -19.84 7.91 22.30
C THR A 18 -19.22 9.25 21.94
N ALA A 19 -20.01 10.25 21.56
CA ALA A 19 -19.54 11.56 21.09
C ALA A 19 -18.76 12.32 22.17
N VAL A 20 -19.31 12.44 23.39
CA VAL A 20 -18.66 13.15 24.50
C VAL A 20 -17.35 12.46 24.93
N PRO A 21 -17.30 11.13 25.12
CA PRO A 21 -16.03 10.44 25.37
C PRO A 21 -14.99 10.63 24.27
N ALA A 22 -15.40 10.67 23.00
CA ALA A 22 -14.50 10.91 21.88
C ALA A 22 -13.97 12.35 21.85
N ALA A 23 -14.82 13.33 22.13
CA ALA A 23 -14.45 14.73 22.28
C ALA A 23 -13.43 14.98 23.41
N ARG A 24 -13.57 14.26 24.52
CA ARG A 24 -12.59 14.28 25.63
C ARG A 24 -11.24 13.73 25.18
N ARG A 25 -11.20 12.56 24.52
CA ARG A 25 -9.93 11.98 24.03
C ARG A 25 -9.22 12.91 23.06
N PHE A 26 -9.94 13.46 22.10
CA PHE A 26 -9.39 14.46 21.17
C PHE A 26 -8.81 15.67 21.91
N THR A 27 -9.52 16.19 22.93
CA THR A 27 -9.02 17.31 23.73
C THR A 27 -7.74 16.97 24.49
N ILE A 28 -7.63 15.76 25.05
CA ILE A 28 -6.41 15.30 25.72
C ILE A 28 -5.24 15.25 24.73
N GLU A 29 -5.46 14.73 23.53
CA GLU A 29 -4.46 14.68 22.46
C GLU A 29 -4.00 16.10 22.06
N VAL A 30 -4.94 17.03 21.86
CA VAL A 30 -4.63 18.43 21.53
C VAL A 30 -3.83 19.10 22.65
N MET A 31 -4.26 18.96 23.91
CA MET A 31 -3.56 19.57 25.06
C MET A 31 -2.17 18.98 25.26
N THR A 32 -2.02 17.70 25.00
CA THR A 32 -0.71 17.01 25.03
C THR A 32 0.19 17.53 23.91
N ALA A 33 -0.35 17.63 22.69
CA ALA A 33 0.38 18.15 21.53
C ALA A 33 0.85 19.61 21.72
N TRP A 34 0.06 20.43 22.45
CA TRP A 34 0.39 21.83 22.70
C TRP A 34 1.14 22.06 24.02
N ALA A 35 1.55 21.00 24.71
CA ALA A 35 2.20 21.04 26.02
C ALA A 35 1.40 21.89 27.06
N ALA A 36 0.08 21.90 26.93
CA ALA A 36 -0.83 22.70 27.74
C ALA A 36 -1.32 21.94 29.00
N ALA A 37 -0.46 21.16 29.64
CA ALA A 37 -0.80 20.30 30.78
C ALA A 37 -1.41 21.05 31.95
N SER A 38 -1.03 22.33 32.16
CA SER A 38 -1.57 23.16 33.24
C SER A 38 -3.08 23.46 33.13
N VAL A 39 -3.66 23.33 31.95
CA VAL A 39 -5.09 23.60 31.69
C VAL A 39 -5.82 22.33 31.21
N LEU A 40 -5.19 21.17 31.18
CA LEU A 40 -5.76 19.92 30.67
C LEU A 40 -7.09 19.57 31.32
N ALA A 41 -7.17 19.61 32.66
CA ALA A 41 -8.39 19.24 33.39
C ALA A 41 -9.56 20.20 33.09
N VAL A 42 -9.27 21.50 32.91
CA VAL A 42 -10.26 22.52 32.54
C VAL A 42 -10.70 22.34 31.10
N ALA A 43 -9.76 22.13 30.18
CA ALA A 43 -10.03 21.93 28.76
C ALA A 43 -10.87 20.67 28.52
N GLU A 44 -10.54 19.55 29.18
CA GLU A 44 -11.28 18.30 29.09
C GLU A 44 -12.73 18.42 29.57
N ARG A 45 -12.92 19.08 30.71
CA ARG A 45 -14.26 19.30 31.25
C ARG A 45 -15.07 20.27 30.37
N LEU A 46 -14.44 21.33 29.86
CA LEU A 46 -15.04 22.27 28.95
C LEU A 46 -15.49 21.64 27.64
N ALA A 47 -14.64 20.78 27.05
CA ALA A 47 -15.00 20.03 25.86
C ALA A 47 -16.20 19.09 26.11
N ALA A 48 -16.25 18.44 27.27
CA ALA A 48 -17.39 17.62 27.67
C ALA A 48 -18.68 18.43 27.85
N ASP A 49 -18.59 19.56 28.51
CA ASP A 49 -19.75 20.43 28.74
C ASP A 49 -20.34 20.95 27.41
N LEU A 50 -19.50 21.47 26.53
CA LEU A 50 -19.96 22.04 25.26
C LEU A 50 -20.45 20.96 24.30
N SER A 51 -19.81 19.79 24.27
CA SER A 51 -20.23 18.70 23.40
C SER A 51 -21.49 17.99 23.91
N SER A 52 -21.75 17.92 25.20
CA SER A 52 -22.98 17.36 25.76
C SER A 52 -24.26 18.10 25.35
N GLN A 53 -24.13 19.34 24.93
CA GLN A 53 -25.23 20.17 24.47
C GLN A 53 -25.58 19.99 22.99
N VAL A 54 -24.85 19.13 22.27
CA VAL A 54 -24.91 18.99 20.80
C VAL A 54 -24.89 17.54 20.34
N THR A 55 -25.27 16.57 21.19
CA THR A 55 -25.14 15.14 20.93
C THR A 55 -26.07 14.55 19.85
N ASP A 56 -27.14 15.28 19.49
CA ASP A 56 -28.18 14.74 18.59
C ASP A 56 -27.88 14.94 17.10
N VAL A 57 -26.86 15.70 16.76
CA VAL A 57 -26.43 15.96 15.38
C VAL A 57 -24.90 15.89 15.29
N PRO A 58 -24.35 15.65 14.09
CA PRO A 58 -22.90 15.71 13.89
C PRO A 58 -22.37 17.11 14.24
N PHE A 59 -21.24 17.15 14.95
CA PHE A 59 -20.61 18.41 15.33
C PHE A 59 -19.09 18.35 15.12
N GLU A 60 -18.47 19.52 14.99
CA GLU A 60 -17.03 19.70 14.86
C GLU A 60 -16.51 20.41 16.12
N ILE A 61 -15.42 19.92 16.69
CA ILE A 61 -14.66 20.63 17.73
C ILE A 61 -13.42 21.22 17.09
N VAL A 62 -13.21 22.51 17.32
CA VAL A 62 -12.04 23.25 16.88
C VAL A 62 -11.34 23.84 18.10
N TRP A 63 -10.12 23.42 18.35
CA TRP A 63 -9.23 24.05 19.31
C TRP A 63 -8.31 25.04 18.60
N SER A 64 -8.21 26.26 19.14
CA SER A 64 -7.34 27.33 18.63
C SER A 64 -6.40 27.81 19.74
N HIS A 65 -5.10 27.81 19.47
CA HIS A 65 -4.10 28.38 20.35
C HIS A 65 -3.98 29.89 20.06
N LEU A 66 -4.40 30.72 20.99
CA LEU A 66 -4.23 32.16 20.96
C LEU A 66 -2.96 32.51 21.74
N GLY A 67 -2.37 33.68 21.50
CA GLY A 67 -1.09 34.04 22.15
C GLY A 67 -1.14 34.05 23.69
N ASP A 68 -2.30 34.27 24.28
CA ASP A 68 -2.55 34.40 25.71
C ASP A 68 -3.49 33.36 26.32
N GLY A 69 -4.01 32.45 25.49
CA GLY A 69 -4.97 31.44 25.92
C GLY A 69 -5.31 30.42 24.83
N LEU A 70 -6.29 29.58 25.18
CA LEU A 70 -6.86 28.59 24.28
C LEU A 70 -8.34 28.90 24.05
N ARG A 71 -8.81 28.67 22.83
CA ARG A 71 -10.21 28.78 22.46
C ARG A 71 -10.72 27.46 21.93
N ILE A 72 -11.83 26.98 22.47
CA ILE A 72 -12.62 25.89 21.94
C ILE A 72 -13.83 26.45 21.21
N GLU A 73 -14.15 25.83 20.07
CA GLU A 73 -15.40 26.05 19.33
C GLU A 73 -16.05 24.69 19.05
N VAL A 74 -17.34 24.58 19.37
CA VAL A 74 -18.16 23.41 18.99
C VAL A 74 -19.16 23.91 17.95
N ARG A 75 -18.98 23.44 16.70
CA ARG A 75 -19.73 23.87 15.52
C ARG A 75 -20.71 22.79 15.10
N GLN A 76 -21.97 23.17 14.91
CA GLN A 76 -23.01 22.28 14.40
C GLN A 76 -23.87 22.96 13.34
N ARG A 77 -24.42 22.14 12.41
CA ARG A 77 -25.40 22.59 11.43
C ARG A 77 -26.80 22.20 11.89
N GLN A 78 -27.81 23.05 11.68
CA GLN A 78 -29.22 22.81 12.02
C GLN A 78 -29.50 22.56 13.51
N ALA A 79 -29.21 23.51 14.37
CA ALA A 79 -29.51 23.42 15.80
C ALA A 79 -30.93 23.93 16.16
N PRO A 80 -31.61 23.30 17.13
CA PRO A 80 -32.79 23.90 17.75
C PRO A 80 -32.46 25.20 18.46
N ASP A 81 -33.50 26.03 18.64
CA ASP A 81 -33.41 27.45 19.12
C ASP A 81 -33.17 27.60 20.64
N GLU A 82 -32.72 26.56 21.33
CA GLU A 82 -32.48 26.59 22.77
C GLU A 82 -31.15 27.29 23.10
N SER A 83 -31.23 28.24 24.05
CA SER A 83 -30.04 28.94 24.56
C SER A 83 -29.16 27.99 25.36
N PRO A 84 -27.86 27.86 25.04
CA PRO A 84 -26.97 26.96 25.77
C PRO A 84 -26.73 27.42 27.19
N GLY A 85 -26.55 26.48 28.10
CA GLY A 85 -26.10 26.75 29.46
C GLY A 85 -24.67 27.30 29.51
N ALA A 86 -24.35 28.07 30.54
CA ALA A 86 -22.99 28.50 30.79
C ALA A 86 -22.08 27.30 31.08
N PRO A 87 -20.78 27.34 30.69
CA PRO A 87 -19.82 26.29 31.03
C PRO A 87 -19.72 26.06 32.54
N SER A 88 -19.59 24.79 32.95
CA SER A 88 -19.48 24.42 34.39
C SER A 88 -18.11 24.76 35.00
N VAL A 89 -17.14 25.14 34.16
CA VAL A 89 -15.78 25.50 34.57
C VAL A 89 -15.50 26.99 34.36
N PRO A 90 -14.60 27.61 35.15
CA PRO A 90 -14.22 29.00 34.96
C PRO A 90 -13.56 29.22 33.60
N VAL A 91 -14.13 30.13 32.81
CA VAL A 91 -13.61 30.54 31.50
C VAL A 91 -13.43 32.06 31.48
N GLU A 92 -12.54 32.57 30.65
CA GLU A 92 -12.30 33.99 30.49
C GLU A 92 -13.48 34.67 29.77
N GLU A 93 -13.91 34.02 28.67
CA GLU A 93 -15.02 34.48 27.84
C GLU A 93 -15.73 33.25 27.26
N TRP A 94 -17.01 33.34 27.01
CA TRP A 94 -17.79 32.33 26.30
C TRP A 94 -18.98 32.97 25.58
N GLY A 95 -19.50 32.25 24.60
CA GLY A 95 -20.65 32.71 23.85
C GLY A 95 -21.12 31.76 22.77
N VAL A 96 -22.14 32.23 22.05
CA VAL A 96 -22.69 31.55 20.87
C VAL A 96 -22.67 32.51 19.70
N THR A 97 -22.24 32.03 18.54
CA THR A 97 -22.30 32.78 17.29
C THR A 97 -23.06 31.99 16.23
N PHE A 98 -23.76 32.71 15.36
CA PHE A 98 -24.54 32.16 14.27
C PHE A 98 -23.98 32.65 12.94
N ALA A 99 -23.75 31.73 12.01
CA ALA A 99 -23.35 32.03 10.63
C ALA A 99 -24.20 31.19 9.64
N GLY A 100 -25.26 31.81 9.12
CA GLY A 100 -26.28 31.11 8.32
C GLY A 100 -26.96 30.01 9.15
N GLN A 101 -26.88 28.73 8.69
CA GLN A 101 -27.42 27.58 9.43
C GLN A 101 -26.43 26.94 10.41
N GLN A 102 -25.24 27.52 10.56
CA GLN A 102 -24.22 27.02 11.47
C GLN A 102 -24.30 27.77 12.82
N ARG A 103 -24.38 27.01 13.90
CA ARG A 103 -24.28 27.50 15.28
C ARG A 103 -22.93 27.08 15.84
N THR A 104 -22.23 28.00 16.48
CA THR A 104 -20.94 27.79 17.12
C THR A 104 -20.99 28.20 18.58
N HIS A 105 -20.81 27.23 19.48
CA HIS A 105 -20.56 27.47 20.89
C HIS A 105 -19.07 27.63 21.08
N TRP A 106 -18.62 28.63 21.80
CA TRP A 106 -17.21 28.84 22.03
C TRP A 106 -16.91 29.29 23.46
N ALA A 107 -15.72 28.96 23.92
CA ALA A 107 -15.19 29.44 25.18
C ALA A 107 -13.68 29.66 25.07
N LYS A 108 -13.16 30.61 25.83
CA LYS A 108 -11.75 30.95 25.95
C LYS A 108 -11.25 30.69 27.36
N ILE A 109 -10.12 30.00 27.49
CA ILE A 109 -9.40 29.78 28.75
C ILE A 109 -8.03 30.42 28.68
N ARG A 110 -7.60 31.05 29.80
CA ARG A 110 -6.29 31.68 29.90
C ARG A 110 -5.22 30.66 30.31
N LEU A 111 -4.06 30.74 29.67
CA LEU A 111 -2.89 29.95 30.10
C LEU A 111 -2.25 30.66 31.33
N ALA A 112 -2.08 29.88 32.39
CA ALA A 112 -1.42 30.41 33.61
C ALA A 112 0.05 30.71 33.29
N GLY A 113 0.40 32.01 33.33
CA GLY A 113 1.77 32.48 33.11
C GLY A 113 1.90 33.80 32.35
N SER A 114 0.79 34.39 31.84
CA SER A 114 0.85 35.63 31.04
C SER A 114 0.58 36.94 31.82
N SER A 115 0.79 37.00 33.14
CA SER A 115 0.71 38.21 33.93
C SER A 115 2.09 38.73 34.34
N GLY A 116 2.73 39.48 33.48
CA GLY A 116 3.95 40.22 33.77
C GLY A 116 3.97 41.54 33.01
N ARG A 117 3.89 42.71 33.76
CA ARG A 117 4.18 44.02 33.20
C ARG A 117 5.56 44.08 32.59
N PRO A 118 5.80 44.85 31.54
CA PRO A 118 7.13 44.99 30.97
C PRO A 118 7.98 45.88 31.90
N SER A 119 9.02 45.33 32.52
CA SER A 119 10.16 46.07 33.00
C SER A 119 11.17 46.16 31.86
N SER A 120 11.44 47.40 31.47
CA SER A 120 12.48 47.76 30.51
C SER A 120 13.87 47.44 31.08
N GLU A 121 14.55 46.44 30.55
CA GLU A 121 16.01 46.41 30.52
C GLU A 121 16.44 45.47 29.34
N TRP A 122 17.31 45.99 28.55
CA TRP A 122 17.87 45.48 27.33
C TRP A 122 18.58 44.13 27.50
N ALA A 123 17.96 43.08 27.08
CA ALA A 123 18.68 41.89 26.65
C ALA A 123 18.24 41.65 25.20
N THR A 124 19.18 41.58 24.29
CA THR A 124 19.03 41.12 22.92
C THR A 124 18.66 39.65 23.00
N GLU A 125 17.37 39.33 23.16
CA GLU A 125 16.85 38.01 23.01
C GLU A 125 16.80 37.71 21.50
N GLU A 126 17.61 36.73 21.07
CA GLU A 126 17.38 36.08 19.80
C GLU A 126 15.91 35.60 19.74
N PRO A 127 15.23 35.73 18.57
CA PRO A 127 13.83 35.36 18.46
C PRO A 127 13.69 33.88 18.81
N SER A 128 12.82 33.54 19.76
CA SER A 128 12.54 32.16 20.18
C SER A 128 12.23 31.27 18.98
N ARG A 129 13.12 30.34 18.69
CA ARG A 129 13.06 29.44 17.51
C ARG A 129 11.91 28.42 17.58
N GLY A 130 11.21 28.29 18.71
CA GLY A 130 10.19 27.29 18.99
C GLY A 130 9.08 27.11 17.92
N PRO A 131 8.42 28.16 17.46
CA PRO A 131 7.34 28.04 16.46
C PRO A 131 7.82 27.60 15.08
N ILE A 132 9.05 27.98 14.70
CA ILE A 132 9.66 27.61 13.42
C ILE A 132 10.03 26.13 13.41
N TRP A 133 10.46 25.60 14.54
CA TRP A 133 10.82 24.19 14.69
C TRP A 133 9.61 23.25 14.70
N MET A 134 8.49 23.66 15.27
CA MET A 134 7.26 22.85 15.24
C MET A 134 6.73 22.67 13.81
N GLY A 135 6.74 23.72 12.99
CA GLY A 135 6.42 23.61 11.57
C GLY A 135 7.39 22.69 10.82
N PHE A 136 8.68 22.84 11.09
CA PHE A 136 9.71 21.98 10.49
C PHE A 136 9.58 20.51 10.86
N LEU A 137 9.28 20.17 12.12
CA LEU A 137 9.06 18.78 12.54
C LEU A 137 7.76 18.19 11.96
N ALA A 138 6.72 19.01 11.74
CA ALA A 138 5.51 18.58 11.07
C ALA A 138 5.79 18.25 9.59
N ASP A 139 6.44 19.18 8.85
CA ASP A 139 6.84 18.97 7.47
C ASP A 139 7.72 17.72 7.30
N ALA A 140 8.69 17.53 8.23
CA ALA A 140 9.55 16.37 8.24
C ALA A 140 8.77 15.07 8.45
N SER A 141 7.76 15.09 9.34
CA SER A 141 6.90 13.94 9.60
C SER A 141 6.06 13.56 8.39
N ASP A 142 5.48 14.55 7.71
CA ASP A 142 4.64 14.32 6.53
C ASP A 142 5.46 13.73 5.38
N LEU A 143 6.67 14.27 5.15
CA LEU A 143 7.59 13.74 4.13
C LEU A 143 8.05 12.32 4.43
N LEU A 144 8.39 12.02 5.69
CA LEU A 144 8.84 10.70 6.11
C LEU A 144 7.70 9.68 6.14
N ALA A 145 6.48 10.08 6.50
CA ALA A 145 5.31 9.20 6.50
C ALA A 145 4.84 8.83 5.08
N GLY A 146 5.14 9.66 4.10
CA GLY A 146 4.74 9.46 2.71
C GLY A 146 5.58 8.44 1.92
N THR A 147 6.70 7.90 2.49
CA THR A 147 7.56 6.95 1.78
C THR A 147 7.54 5.56 2.40
N LEU A 148 7.40 4.54 1.53
CA LEU A 148 7.53 3.12 1.86
C LEU A 148 8.81 2.50 1.29
N ASP A 149 9.64 3.30 0.62
CA ASP A 149 10.93 2.87 0.10
C ASP A 149 12.03 3.12 1.13
N PRO A 150 12.68 2.06 1.67
CA PRO A 150 13.72 2.20 2.67
C PRO A 150 14.97 2.97 2.18
N ASP A 151 15.23 2.99 0.88
CA ASP A 151 16.37 3.70 0.30
C ASP A 151 16.10 5.21 0.17
N MET A 152 14.83 5.61 0.12
CA MET A 152 14.44 7.02 0.07
C MET A 152 14.48 7.70 1.44
N VAL A 153 14.26 6.98 2.53
CA VAL A 153 14.25 7.56 3.89
C VAL A 153 15.57 8.26 4.23
N PRO A 154 16.77 7.68 4.01
CA PRO A 154 18.05 8.36 4.22
C PRO A 154 18.22 9.65 3.42
N ALA A 155 17.75 9.66 2.17
CA ALA A 155 17.82 10.84 1.31
C ALA A 155 16.94 11.98 1.83
N ILE A 156 15.67 11.66 2.17
CA ILE A 156 14.71 12.63 2.72
C ILE A 156 15.24 13.24 4.01
N ILE A 157 15.74 12.43 4.95
CA ILE A 157 16.31 12.91 6.21
C ILE A 157 17.43 13.89 5.95
N SER A 158 18.38 13.51 5.08
CA SER A 158 19.55 14.34 4.81
C SER A 158 19.17 15.70 4.22
N GLN A 159 18.19 15.74 3.32
CA GLN A 159 17.68 16.98 2.74
C GLN A 159 16.89 17.83 3.74
N ILE A 160 16.20 17.21 4.69
CA ILE A 160 15.45 17.91 5.74
C ILE A 160 16.42 18.62 6.70
N VAL A 161 17.47 17.94 7.15
CA VAL A 161 18.37 18.45 8.20
C VAL A 161 19.42 19.43 7.66
N VAL A 162 19.80 19.35 6.40
CA VAL A 162 20.73 20.26 5.73
C VAL A 162 19.95 21.28 4.90
N PRO A 163 20.24 22.59 5.01
CA PRO A 163 21.27 23.25 5.84
C PRO A 163 20.79 23.66 7.25
N ARG A 164 19.62 23.26 7.66
CA ARG A 164 18.95 23.84 8.88
C ARG A 164 19.63 23.49 10.18
N LEU A 165 20.07 22.23 10.32
CA LEU A 165 20.75 21.73 11.54
C LEU A 165 22.25 21.57 11.35
N ALA A 166 22.68 21.22 10.13
CA ALA A 166 24.05 20.86 9.84
C ALA A 166 24.49 21.37 8.46
N THR A 167 25.80 21.40 8.21
CA THR A 167 26.39 21.69 6.92
C THR A 167 26.35 20.47 6.02
N TRP A 168 26.43 19.29 6.62
CA TRP A 168 26.30 18.01 5.93
C TRP A 168 25.60 16.97 6.81
N CYS A 169 25.04 15.95 6.16
CA CYS A 169 24.41 14.81 6.80
C CYS A 169 24.80 13.51 6.09
N ALA A 170 25.20 12.51 6.87
CA ALA A 170 25.40 11.16 6.42
C ALA A 170 24.49 10.21 7.19
N VAL A 171 23.76 9.36 6.48
CA VAL A 171 22.86 8.38 7.09
C VAL A 171 23.40 6.99 6.81
N TYR A 172 23.60 6.23 7.85
CA TYR A 172 24.02 4.82 7.82
C TYR A 172 22.80 3.95 8.11
N THR A 173 22.62 2.88 7.35
CA THR A 173 21.61 1.84 7.61
C THR A 173 22.33 0.53 7.89
N TRP A 174 21.88 -0.22 8.89
CA TRP A 174 22.53 -1.45 9.33
C TRP A 174 21.64 -2.67 9.05
N SER A 175 22.19 -3.67 8.37
CA SER A 175 21.58 -4.98 8.21
C SER A 175 22.22 -5.98 9.18
N ASN A 176 21.41 -6.61 10.03
CA ASN A 176 21.75 -7.75 10.91
C ASN A 176 23.17 -7.78 11.50
N GLY A 177 23.51 -6.83 12.39
CA GLY A 177 24.60 -6.99 13.34
C GLY A 177 25.97 -6.44 12.95
N GLY A 178 26.12 -5.86 11.78
CA GLY A 178 27.35 -5.16 11.38
C GLY A 178 27.01 -3.83 10.69
N GLY A 179 27.60 -2.73 11.18
CA GLY A 179 27.44 -1.43 10.52
C GLY A 179 28.16 -1.42 9.17
N PRO A 180 27.58 -0.84 8.11
CA PRO A 180 28.26 -0.63 6.85
C PRO A 180 29.41 0.36 7.05
N GLN A 181 30.50 0.14 6.34
CA GLN A 181 31.66 1.04 6.31
C GLN A 181 31.38 2.32 5.50
N ARG A 182 30.22 2.41 4.84
CA ARG A 182 29.84 3.55 3.99
C ARG A 182 28.41 4.01 4.30
N PRO A 183 28.15 5.34 4.24
CA PRO A 183 26.79 5.84 4.40
C PRO A 183 25.88 5.37 3.28
N ALA A 184 24.62 5.05 3.61
CA ALA A 184 23.57 4.76 2.64
C ALA A 184 23.24 6.03 1.82
N TYR A 185 23.31 7.20 2.47
CA TYR A 185 23.13 8.48 1.81
C TYR A 185 24.02 9.55 2.46
N LEU A 186 24.49 10.50 1.63
CA LEU A 186 25.34 11.61 2.03
C LEU A 186 24.89 12.88 1.31
N TRP A 187 24.72 13.95 2.07
CA TRP A 187 24.37 15.27 1.54
C TRP A 187 25.21 16.36 2.18
N HIS A 188 25.61 17.37 1.40
CA HIS A 188 26.38 18.52 1.84
C HIS A 188 25.84 19.82 1.22
N THR A 189 25.92 20.95 1.91
CA THR A 189 25.52 22.27 1.39
C THR A 189 26.33 22.70 0.15
N ASP A 190 27.58 22.26 0.03
CA ASP A 190 28.43 22.42 -1.15
C ASP A 190 28.67 21.02 -1.78
N GLU A 191 28.00 20.75 -2.89
CA GLU A 191 28.07 19.46 -3.58
C GLU A 191 29.51 19.05 -3.97
N ARG A 192 30.42 20.02 -4.19
CA ARG A 192 31.81 19.74 -4.54
C ARG A 192 32.60 19.07 -3.42
N ARG A 193 32.12 19.13 -2.18
CA ARG A 193 32.75 18.50 -1.01
C ARG A 193 32.24 17.10 -0.72
N ILE A 194 31.26 16.60 -1.48
CA ILE A 194 30.66 15.28 -1.22
C ILE A 194 31.67 14.15 -1.38
N ASP A 195 32.54 14.20 -2.39
CA ASP A 195 33.52 13.13 -2.62
C ASP A 195 34.64 13.15 -1.56
N GLU A 196 35.14 14.32 -1.17
CA GLU A 196 36.09 14.49 -0.08
C GLU A 196 35.51 13.95 1.23
N LEU A 197 34.31 14.36 1.57
CA LEU A 197 33.63 13.91 2.79
C LEU A 197 33.33 12.40 2.77
N ARG A 198 33.08 11.81 1.62
CA ARG A 198 32.89 10.36 1.48
C ARG A 198 34.18 9.58 1.79
N GLU A 199 35.34 10.11 1.39
CA GLU A 199 36.63 9.54 1.71
C GLU A 199 36.93 9.67 3.22
N GLU A 200 36.68 10.83 3.81
CA GLU A 200 36.85 11.04 5.26
C GLU A 200 35.98 10.10 6.10
N LEU A 201 34.74 9.87 5.67
CA LEU A 201 33.78 8.99 6.36
C LEU A 201 34.09 7.49 6.16
N ALA A 202 34.84 7.11 5.13
CA ALA A 202 35.18 5.71 4.86
C ALA A 202 36.05 5.10 5.97
N ASP A 203 36.93 5.90 6.58
CA ASP A 203 37.84 5.49 7.66
C ASP A 203 37.28 5.82 9.06
N ALA A 204 36.12 6.49 9.14
CA ALA A 204 35.55 6.94 10.40
C ALA A 204 34.81 5.81 11.13
N GLN A 205 35.14 5.62 12.42
CA GLN A 205 34.39 4.71 13.30
C GLN A 205 33.16 5.45 13.88
N ILE A 206 31.97 5.14 13.35
CA ILE A 206 30.73 5.76 13.81
C ILE A 206 30.25 5.10 15.11
N PRO A 207 30.09 5.86 16.22
CA PRO A 207 29.59 5.32 17.49
C PRO A 207 28.17 4.79 17.37
N GLN A 208 27.93 3.49 17.60
CA GLN A 208 26.60 2.89 17.51
C GLN A 208 25.62 3.41 18.58
N GLY A 209 26.14 3.82 19.73
CA GLY A 209 25.33 4.37 20.84
C GLY A 209 25.01 5.86 20.72
N GLY A 210 25.43 6.49 19.65
CA GLY A 210 25.29 7.94 19.49
C GLY A 210 26.37 8.75 20.25
N GLY A 211 26.29 10.08 20.16
CA GLY A 211 27.20 10.99 20.82
C GLY A 211 27.81 12.03 19.87
N SER A 212 28.94 12.61 20.26
CA SER A 212 29.68 13.57 19.44
C SER A 212 31.08 13.09 19.14
N MET A 213 31.58 13.37 17.93
CA MET A 213 32.94 13.07 17.51
C MET A 213 33.48 14.22 16.68
N GLN A 214 34.80 14.23 16.47
CA GLN A 214 35.48 15.16 15.57
C GLN A 214 35.86 14.40 14.29
N LEU A 215 35.54 15.00 13.14
CA LEU A 215 35.93 14.50 11.81
C LEU A 215 36.53 15.65 11.04
N ALA A 216 37.82 15.58 10.74
CA ALA A 216 38.57 16.70 10.11
C ALA A 216 38.23 18.04 10.79
N ASP A 217 37.75 19.03 10.04
CA ASP A 217 37.40 20.36 10.56
C ASP A 217 35.95 20.45 11.07
N SER A 218 35.18 19.33 11.09
CA SER A 218 33.79 19.32 11.49
C SER A 218 33.56 18.67 12.84
N GLN A 219 32.76 19.30 13.69
CA GLN A 219 32.13 18.61 14.79
C GLN A 219 30.97 17.78 14.28
N VAL A 220 30.90 16.50 14.66
CA VAL A 220 29.88 15.56 14.21
C VAL A 220 29.03 15.13 15.40
N LEU A 221 27.73 15.27 15.22
CA LEU A 221 26.71 14.74 16.13
C LEU A 221 26.17 13.44 15.53
N VAL A 222 26.26 12.35 16.28
CA VAL A 222 25.77 11.03 15.86
C VAL A 222 24.49 10.69 16.61
N ILE A 223 23.42 10.53 15.89
CA ILE A 223 22.08 10.19 16.41
C ILE A 223 21.76 8.76 15.97
N PRO A 224 21.61 7.80 16.91
CA PRO A 224 21.21 6.45 16.56
C PRO A 224 19.76 6.42 16.06
N LEU A 225 19.52 5.72 14.97
CA LEU A 225 18.18 5.47 14.44
C LEU A 225 17.58 4.24 15.14
N LEU A 226 16.86 4.50 16.24
CA LEU A 226 16.35 3.47 17.13
C LEU A 226 14.82 3.34 16.94
N ALA A 227 14.34 2.17 16.53
CA ALA A 227 12.92 1.84 16.46
C ALA A 227 12.66 0.47 17.08
N ARG A 228 11.59 0.37 17.86
CA ARG A 228 11.13 -0.88 18.51
C ARG A 228 12.25 -1.65 19.24
N GLY A 229 13.17 -0.93 19.89
CA GLY A 229 14.31 -1.52 20.62
C GLY A 229 15.45 -2.05 19.72
N ARG A 230 15.43 -1.76 18.42
CA ARG A 230 16.48 -2.13 17.46
C ARG A 230 17.14 -0.89 16.91
N THR A 231 18.46 -0.91 16.79
CA THR A 231 19.21 0.15 16.12
C THR A 231 19.29 -0.19 14.63
N LEU A 232 18.64 0.62 13.81
CA LEU A 232 18.55 0.43 12.35
C LEU A 232 19.67 1.12 11.60
N GLY A 233 20.34 2.06 12.27
CA GLY A 233 21.39 2.86 11.65
C GLY A 233 21.82 4.03 12.53
N ALA A 234 22.48 5.00 11.92
CA ALA A 234 22.84 6.27 12.56
C ALA A 234 22.72 7.42 11.55
N MET A 235 22.28 8.57 12.05
CA MET A 235 22.32 9.85 11.36
C MET A 235 23.48 10.67 11.91
N CYS A 236 24.45 11.02 11.07
CA CYS A 236 25.59 11.85 11.40
C CYS A 236 25.39 13.25 10.85
N LEU A 237 25.39 14.25 11.71
CA LEU A 237 25.25 15.65 11.37
C LEU A 237 26.58 16.35 11.60
N GLY A 238 27.15 17.00 10.58
CA GLY A 238 28.42 17.69 10.70
C GLY A 238 28.33 19.19 10.41
N ARG A 239 29.09 19.98 11.17
CA ARG A 239 29.27 21.42 10.98
C ARG A 239 30.63 21.87 11.55
N PRO A 240 31.18 23.01 11.05
CA PRO A 240 32.44 23.53 11.56
C PRO A 240 32.35 24.00 13.04
N ASP A 241 31.23 24.60 13.42
CA ASP A 241 31.00 25.14 14.77
C ASP A 241 30.36 24.12 15.69
N ARG A 242 30.47 24.40 17.02
CA ARG A 242 29.78 23.58 18.03
C ARG A 242 28.29 23.57 17.86
N PHE A 243 27.67 22.41 18.08
CA PHE A 243 26.21 22.30 18.18
C PHE A 243 25.70 22.98 19.45
N ALA A 244 24.68 23.80 19.33
CA ALA A 244 23.95 24.33 20.46
C ALA A 244 23.10 23.20 21.11
N GLU A 245 22.79 23.34 22.39
CA GLU A 245 22.10 22.30 23.17
C GLU A 245 20.68 22.01 22.63
N ASP A 246 20.00 23.01 22.11
CA ASP A 246 18.68 22.88 21.47
C ASP A 246 18.73 22.06 20.18
N VAL A 247 19.82 22.17 19.39
CA VAL A 247 19.99 21.42 18.14
C VAL A 247 20.06 19.91 18.40
N PHE A 248 20.66 19.51 19.55
CA PHE A 248 20.70 18.12 19.94
C PHE A 248 19.32 17.51 20.09
N GLN A 249 18.41 18.19 20.80
CA GLN A 249 17.03 17.74 21.01
C GLN A 249 16.26 17.61 19.69
N TYR A 250 16.42 18.60 18.80
CA TYR A 250 15.78 18.55 17.47
C TYR A 250 16.33 17.41 16.60
N ALA A 251 17.63 17.18 16.63
CA ALA A 251 18.26 16.08 15.92
C ALA A 251 17.78 14.70 16.43
N GLU A 252 17.61 14.55 17.75
CA GLU A 252 17.04 13.34 18.35
C GLU A 252 15.58 13.13 17.93
N ASP A 253 14.76 14.19 17.92
CA ASP A 253 13.35 14.08 17.51
C ASP A 253 13.21 13.69 16.04
N ILE A 254 14.02 14.27 15.17
CA ILE A 254 14.06 13.89 13.74
C ILE A 254 14.59 12.46 13.61
N GLY A 255 15.66 12.10 14.30
CA GLY A 255 16.23 10.76 14.28
C GLY A 255 15.22 9.69 14.70
N ARG A 256 14.38 9.98 15.71
CA ARG A 256 13.31 9.08 16.16
C ARG A 256 12.23 8.87 15.09
N ARG A 257 11.80 9.97 14.44
CA ARG A 257 10.80 9.91 13.34
C ARG A 257 11.37 9.18 12.13
N ALA A 258 12.60 9.48 11.79
CA ALA A 258 13.36 8.81 10.73
C ALA A 258 13.53 7.31 10.99
N ALA A 259 13.84 6.93 12.22
CA ALA A 259 13.96 5.53 12.61
C ALA A 259 12.62 4.79 12.46
N LEU A 260 11.51 5.40 12.86
CA LEU A 260 10.18 4.82 12.69
C LEU A 260 9.79 4.69 11.21
N ALA A 261 10.05 5.71 10.39
CA ALA A 261 9.80 5.67 8.96
C ALA A 261 10.64 4.58 8.27
N LEU A 262 11.92 4.48 8.62
CA LEU A 262 12.83 3.44 8.10
C LEU A 262 12.36 2.03 8.52
N ASP A 263 11.98 1.83 9.77
CA ASP A 263 11.47 0.54 10.27
C ASP A 263 10.19 0.12 9.53
N ASN A 264 9.27 1.03 9.34
CA ASN A 264 8.04 0.78 8.58
C ASN A 264 8.35 0.44 7.11
N ALA A 265 9.23 1.19 6.46
CA ALA A 265 9.63 0.94 5.08
C ALA A 265 10.35 -0.42 4.93
N LEU A 266 11.24 -0.78 5.86
CA LEU A 266 11.92 -2.08 5.88
C LEU A 266 10.95 -3.25 6.10
N LEU A 267 9.99 -3.10 7.01
CA LEU A 267 8.95 -4.11 7.24
C LEU A 267 8.09 -4.31 5.99
N TYR A 268 7.67 -3.20 5.36
CA TYR A 268 6.91 -3.24 4.13
C TYR A 268 7.70 -3.90 2.99
N ALA A 269 8.96 -3.51 2.78
CA ALA A 269 9.83 -4.10 1.77
C ALA A 269 10.07 -5.61 2.01
N THR A 270 10.22 -6.02 3.28
CA THR A 270 10.39 -7.43 3.66
C THR A 270 9.12 -8.22 3.35
N GLN A 271 7.95 -7.70 3.71
CA GLN A 271 6.66 -8.33 3.41
C GLN A 271 6.44 -8.43 1.90
N ALA A 272 6.72 -7.36 1.15
CA ALA A 272 6.64 -7.33 -0.29
C ALA A 272 7.56 -8.38 -0.96
N ALA A 273 8.78 -8.54 -0.44
CA ALA A 273 9.72 -9.53 -0.93
C ALA A 273 9.25 -10.96 -0.64
N ALA A 274 8.69 -11.22 0.55
CA ALA A 274 8.14 -12.52 0.92
C ALA A 274 6.94 -12.88 0.04
N ASN A 275 6.02 -11.94 -0.18
CA ASN A 275 4.86 -12.13 -1.04
C ASN A 275 5.29 -12.42 -2.49
N ARG A 276 6.23 -11.64 -3.04
CA ARG A 276 6.78 -11.90 -4.38
C ARG A 276 7.47 -13.26 -4.49
N ALA A 277 8.19 -13.70 -3.45
CA ALA A 277 8.81 -15.01 -3.42
C ALA A 277 7.76 -16.14 -3.41
N LEU A 278 6.70 -15.98 -2.60
CA LEU A 278 5.58 -16.92 -2.56
C LEU A 278 4.87 -16.99 -3.92
N GLN A 279 4.52 -15.86 -4.50
CA GLN A 279 3.87 -15.78 -5.80
C GLN A 279 4.71 -16.46 -6.90
N ARG A 280 6.04 -16.20 -6.96
CA ARG A 280 6.92 -16.88 -7.90
C ARG A 280 6.95 -18.40 -7.69
N SER A 281 6.81 -18.88 -6.47
CA SER A 281 6.78 -20.34 -6.20
C SER A 281 5.48 -21.00 -6.67
N LEU A 282 4.42 -20.21 -6.83
CA LEU A 282 3.12 -20.68 -7.33
C LEU A 282 3.03 -20.69 -8.87
N LEU A 283 3.89 -19.97 -9.56
CA LEU A 283 3.97 -20.01 -11.02
C LEU A 283 4.82 -21.20 -11.49
N PRO A 284 4.62 -21.69 -12.72
CA PRO A 284 5.48 -22.72 -13.29
C PRO A 284 6.94 -22.25 -13.32
N PRO A 285 7.90 -23.09 -12.93
CA PRO A 285 9.31 -22.70 -12.82
C PRO A 285 9.99 -22.43 -14.18
N ASP A 286 9.48 -23.03 -15.25
CA ASP A 286 10.11 -23.00 -16.58
C ASP A 286 9.07 -22.75 -17.68
N GLU A 287 9.49 -22.11 -18.78
CA GLU A 287 8.74 -22.14 -20.03
C GLU A 287 8.55 -23.61 -20.46
N PRO A 288 7.34 -23.98 -20.92
CA PRO A 288 7.13 -25.34 -21.42
C PRO A 288 8.11 -25.58 -22.56
N GLY A 289 8.78 -26.75 -22.50
CA GLY A 289 9.66 -27.19 -23.58
C GLY A 289 8.91 -27.27 -24.92
N GLU A 290 9.61 -27.68 -25.97
CA GLU A 290 9.02 -27.85 -27.29
C GLU A 290 7.87 -28.87 -27.25
N ILE A 291 6.65 -28.43 -27.58
CA ILE A 291 5.44 -29.26 -27.62
C ILE A 291 5.16 -29.60 -29.09
N PRO A 292 5.13 -30.88 -29.49
CA PRO A 292 4.85 -31.23 -30.86
C PRO A 292 3.53 -30.68 -31.37
N GLY A 293 3.56 -29.97 -32.50
CA GLY A 293 2.38 -29.40 -33.15
C GLY A 293 1.80 -28.18 -32.47
N LEU A 294 2.36 -27.69 -31.34
CA LEU A 294 1.88 -26.54 -30.59
C LEU A 294 2.92 -25.41 -30.55
N ASP A 295 2.44 -24.19 -30.69
CA ASP A 295 3.15 -22.93 -30.40
C ASP A 295 2.46 -22.27 -29.20
N PRO A 296 2.95 -22.44 -27.97
CA PRO A 296 2.35 -21.85 -26.78
C PRO A 296 2.95 -20.49 -26.47
N ALA A 297 2.14 -19.59 -25.88
CA ALA A 297 2.63 -18.38 -25.25
C ALA A 297 1.81 -18.07 -24.00
N VAL A 298 2.47 -17.53 -23.01
CA VAL A 298 1.83 -17.08 -21.76
C VAL A 298 2.32 -15.69 -21.41
N VAL A 299 1.38 -14.86 -20.97
CA VAL A 299 1.66 -13.59 -20.30
C VAL A 299 0.99 -13.64 -18.94
N TYR A 300 1.72 -13.29 -17.91
CA TYR A 300 1.22 -13.14 -16.55
C TYR A 300 1.70 -11.81 -15.99
N GLU A 301 0.77 -10.97 -15.57
CA GLU A 301 1.05 -9.70 -14.90
C GLU A 301 0.28 -9.69 -13.57
N PRO A 302 0.98 -9.63 -12.44
CA PRO A 302 0.33 -9.50 -11.14
C PRO A 302 -0.32 -8.12 -11.01
N ALA A 303 -1.39 -8.05 -10.21
CA ALA A 303 -2.05 -6.79 -9.86
C ALA A 303 -1.05 -5.78 -9.29
N GLY A 304 -1.25 -4.50 -9.63
CA GLY A 304 -0.38 -3.36 -9.38
C GLY A 304 0.37 -3.29 -8.05
N GLU A 305 0.45 -2.12 -7.40
CA GLU A 305 1.31 -1.87 -6.22
C GLU A 305 0.91 -2.63 -4.93
N THR A 306 -0.14 -3.44 -4.94
CA THR A 306 -0.54 -4.23 -3.78
C THR A 306 0.43 -5.39 -3.58
N ASN A 307 1.10 -5.43 -2.43
CA ASN A 307 2.03 -6.49 -2.02
C ASN A 307 1.32 -7.80 -1.66
N GLU A 308 0.14 -8.05 -2.18
CA GLU A 308 -0.62 -9.26 -1.92
C GLU A 308 -0.38 -10.29 -3.02
N VAL A 309 -0.40 -11.56 -2.65
CA VAL A 309 -0.31 -12.66 -3.61
C VAL A 309 -1.67 -12.78 -4.28
N GLY A 310 -1.71 -12.70 -5.61
CA GLY A 310 -2.94 -12.83 -6.37
C GLY A 310 -3.47 -14.26 -6.44
N GLY A 311 -4.71 -14.38 -6.91
CA GLY A 311 -5.42 -15.65 -7.10
C GLY A 311 -5.15 -16.32 -8.44
N ASP A 312 -4.75 -15.54 -9.44
CA ASP A 312 -4.52 -16.02 -10.79
C ASP A 312 -3.35 -16.98 -10.92
N PHE A 313 -3.53 -18.02 -11.69
CA PHE A 313 -2.46 -18.93 -12.05
C PHE A 313 -2.67 -19.55 -13.43
N TYR A 314 -1.57 -20.02 -13.98
CA TYR A 314 -1.57 -20.84 -15.17
C TYR A 314 -0.65 -22.05 -14.98
N ASP A 315 -0.85 -23.07 -15.78
CA ASP A 315 0.07 -24.21 -15.86
C ASP A 315 0.04 -24.83 -17.26
N LEU A 316 1.19 -25.34 -17.72
CA LEU A 316 1.31 -26.09 -18.95
C LEU A 316 2.38 -27.17 -18.75
N PHE A 317 2.00 -28.45 -18.77
CA PHE A 317 2.87 -29.54 -18.37
C PHE A 317 2.58 -30.84 -19.12
N ALA A 318 3.58 -31.71 -19.23
CA ALA A 318 3.42 -33.04 -19.80
C ALA A 318 2.62 -33.97 -18.87
N ALA A 319 1.65 -34.68 -19.41
CA ALA A 319 0.79 -35.64 -18.73
C ALA A 319 0.95 -37.04 -19.29
N GLY A 320 2.18 -37.54 -19.40
CA GLY A 320 2.54 -38.81 -20.01
C GLY A 320 3.44 -38.63 -21.24
N ASP A 321 3.53 -39.65 -22.07
CA ASP A 321 4.51 -39.70 -23.19
C ASP A 321 4.06 -38.83 -24.39
N SER A 322 2.78 -38.58 -24.58
CA SER A 322 2.24 -37.91 -25.77
C SER A 322 1.15 -36.86 -25.51
N ALA A 323 0.71 -36.69 -24.28
CA ALA A 323 -0.34 -35.75 -23.92
C ALA A 323 0.23 -34.60 -23.08
N TRP A 324 -0.33 -33.41 -23.27
CA TRP A 324 -0.01 -32.23 -22.50
C TRP A 324 -1.28 -31.70 -21.82
N ARG A 325 -1.11 -31.08 -20.66
CA ARG A 325 -2.21 -30.45 -19.93
C ARG A 325 -1.94 -28.97 -19.78
N PHE A 326 -3.00 -28.19 -19.86
CA PHE A 326 -2.96 -26.78 -19.49
C PHE A 326 -4.03 -26.47 -18.46
N ALA A 327 -3.82 -25.42 -17.72
CA ALA A 327 -4.74 -24.86 -16.76
C ALA A 327 -4.63 -23.33 -16.75
N VAL A 328 -5.76 -22.63 -16.68
CA VAL A 328 -5.85 -21.20 -16.41
C VAL A 328 -6.94 -21.04 -15.38
N GLY A 329 -6.67 -20.41 -14.26
CA GLY A 329 -7.62 -20.33 -13.17
C GLY A 329 -7.40 -19.11 -12.32
N ASP A 330 -8.46 -18.75 -11.58
CA ASP A 330 -8.46 -17.69 -10.60
C ASP A 330 -9.11 -18.16 -9.31
N VAL A 331 -8.40 -18.00 -8.20
CA VAL A 331 -8.85 -18.30 -6.83
C VAL A 331 -9.41 -17.03 -6.21
N CYS A 332 -10.66 -17.07 -5.77
CA CYS A 332 -11.30 -15.93 -5.14
C CYS A 332 -10.52 -15.33 -3.98
N GLY A 333 -10.24 -14.04 -4.07
CA GLY A 333 -9.53 -13.26 -3.07
C GLY A 333 -8.02 -13.23 -3.27
N THR A 334 -7.33 -12.57 -2.36
CA THR A 334 -5.88 -12.35 -2.42
C THR A 334 -5.21 -12.85 -1.14
N GLY A 335 -3.88 -12.94 -1.16
CA GLY A 335 -3.08 -13.25 0.02
C GLY A 335 -2.81 -14.73 0.27
N PRO A 336 -2.37 -15.10 1.49
CA PRO A 336 -1.86 -16.45 1.78
C PRO A 336 -2.89 -17.57 1.61
N GLU A 337 -4.17 -17.30 1.82
CA GLU A 337 -5.23 -18.31 1.68
C GLU A 337 -5.51 -18.62 0.21
N ALA A 338 -5.58 -17.60 -0.66
CA ALA A 338 -5.69 -17.79 -2.10
C ALA A 338 -4.46 -18.54 -2.64
N ALA A 339 -3.26 -18.15 -2.20
CA ALA A 339 -2.01 -18.82 -2.54
C ALA A 339 -2.00 -20.31 -2.17
N ALA A 340 -2.54 -20.66 -1.00
CA ALA A 340 -2.62 -22.07 -0.56
C ALA A 340 -3.53 -22.89 -1.49
N VAL A 341 -4.69 -22.35 -1.89
CA VAL A 341 -5.62 -23.02 -2.82
C VAL A 341 -5.03 -23.10 -4.23
N THR A 342 -4.32 -22.05 -4.71
CA THR A 342 -3.58 -22.08 -5.96
C THR A 342 -2.53 -23.23 -5.96
N GLY A 343 -1.76 -23.33 -4.87
CA GLY A 343 -0.78 -24.43 -4.71
C GLY A 343 -1.44 -25.81 -4.70
N LEU A 344 -2.55 -25.98 -3.96
CA LEU A 344 -3.35 -27.18 -3.92
C LEU A 344 -3.86 -27.55 -5.32
N ALA A 345 -4.46 -26.59 -6.03
CA ALA A 345 -5.00 -26.79 -7.38
C ALA A 345 -3.92 -27.29 -8.33
N ARG A 346 -2.81 -26.56 -8.48
CA ARG A 346 -1.72 -26.92 -9.37
C ARG A 346 -1.11 -28.29 -9.07
N HIS A 347 -0.86 -28.57 -7.78
CA HIS A 347 -0.30 -29.86 -7.38
C HIS A 347 -1.26 -31.01 -7.68
N THR A 348 -2.54 -30.86 -7.37
CA THR A 348 -3.59 -31.85 -7.61
C THR A 348 -3.77 -32.11 -9.11
N LEU A 349 -3.82 -31.05 -9.95
CA LEU A 349 -3.92 -31.18 -11.40
C LEU A 349 -2.75 -32.01 -11.97
N ARG A 350 -1.52 -31.69 -11.59
CA ARG A 350 -0.33 -32.40 -12.06
C ARG A 350 -0.28 -33.86 -11.58
N LEU A 351 -0.62 -34.10 -10.31
CA LEU A 351 -0.63 -35.43 -9.73
C LEU A 351 -1.63 -36.35 -10.44
N LEU A 352 -2.89 -35.91 -10.50
CA LEU A 352 -3.98 -36.71 -11.07
C LEU A 352 -3.82 -36.91 -12.59
N ALA A 353 -3.27 -35.94 -13.31
CA ALA A 353 -2.95 -36.07 -14.70
C ALA A 353 -1.90 -37.17 -14.94
N ARG A 354 -0.83 -37.24 -14.12
CA ARG A 354 0.19 -38.28 -14.16
C ARG A 354 -0.35 -39.67 -13.82
N GLU A 355 -1.36 -39.73 -12.96
CA GLU A 355 -2.08 -40.95 -12.61
C GLU A 355 -3.09 -41.38 -13.71
N GLY A 356 -3.23 -40.61 -14.81
CA GLY A 356 -4.05 -40.97 -15.97
C GLY A 356 -5.54 -40.61 -15.80
N TYR A 357 -5.92 -39.78 -14.85
CA TYR A 357 -7.30 -39.34 -14.76
C TYR A 357 -7.65 -38.38 -15.90
N GLY A 358 -8.84 -38.54 -16.49
CA GLY A 358 -9.37 -37.62 -17.51
C GLY A 358 -9.72 -36.28 -16.93
N VAL A 359 -9.81 -35.23 -17.78
CA VAL A 359 -9.95 -33.82 -17.41
C VAL A 359 -11.13 -33.58 -16.42
N ALA A 360 -12.30 -34.15 -16.70
CA ALA A 360 -13.49 -34.01 -15.86
C ALA A 360 -13.29 -34.63 -14.46
N ALA A 361 -12.77 -35.86 -14.39
CA ALA A 361 -12.51 -36.54 -13.13
C ALA A 361 -11.45 -35.85 -12.27
N VAL A 362 -10.50 -35.15 -12.89
CA VAL A 362 -9.51 -34.32 -12.19
C VAL A 362 -10.22 -33.16 -11.49
N LEU A 363 -11.16 -32.47 -12.16
CA LEU A 363 -11.89 -31.35 -11.57
C LEU A 363 -12.83 -31.79 -10.45
N GLU A 364 -13.50 -32.92 -10.58
CA GLU A 364 -14.34 -33.47 -9.51
C GLU A 364 -13.54 -33.76 -8.23
N ARG A 365 -12.32 -34.32 -8.37
CA ARG A 365 -11.43 -34.59 -7.23
C ARG A 365 -10.84 -33.31 -6.66
N LEU A 366 -10.50 -32.35 -7.51
CA LEU A 366 -10.02 -31.04 -7.07
C LEU A 366 -11.11 -30.29 -6.31
N ASN A 367 -12.37 -30.33 -6.80
CA ASN A 367 -13.51 -29.75 -6.11
C ASN A 367 -13.65 -30.30 -4.67
N GLN A 368 -13.54 -31.62 -4.52
CA GLN A 368 -13.61 -32.23 -3.20
C GLN A 368 -12.42 -31.80 -2.33
N ALA A 369 -11.20 -31.77 -2.85
CA ALA A 369 -10.00 -31.36 -2.13
C ALA A 369 -10.10 -29.91 -1.64
N ILE A 370 -10.69 -29.01 -2.42
CA ILE A 370 -10.93 -27.62 -2.00
C ILE A 370 -11.99 -27.57 -0.87
N LEU A 371 -13.08 -28.31 -1.00
CA LEU A 371 -14.14 -28.34 0.01
C LEU A 371 -13.65 -28.93 1.35
N ASP A 372 -12.72 -29.89 1.31
CA ASP A 372 -12.11 -30.50 2.49
C ASP A 372 -11.24 -29.51 3.29
N GLU A 373 -10.83 -28.36 2.70
CA GLU A 373 -10.15 -27.27 3.43
C GLU A 373 -11.07 -26.53 4.42
N GLY A 374 -12.40 -26.75 4.37
CA GLY A 374 -13.36 -26.19 5.32
C GLY A 374 -13.38 -24.66 5.30
N ASP A 375 -13.16 -24.01 6.47
CA ASP A 375 -13.21 -22.55 6.61
C ASP A 375 -12.14 -21.82 5.77
N ARG A 376 -11.11 -22.51 5.32
CA ARG A 376 -10.05 -21.96 4.45
C ARG A 376 -10.34 -22.18 2.96
N ALA A 377 -11.41 -22.90 2.62
CA ALA A 377 -11.80 -23.10 1.25
C ALA A 377 -12.07 -21.75 0.56
N ARG A 378 -11.52 -21.62 -0.63
CA ARG A 378 -11.81 -20.50 -1.54
C ARG A 378 -12.33 -21.09 -2.83
N PHE A 379 -13.36 -20.52 -3.39
CA PHE A 379 -13.82 -20.99 -4.70
C PHE A 379 -12.83 -20.59 -5.79
N LEU A 380 -12.79 -21.39 -6.83
CA LEU A 380 -11.85 -21.30 -7.92
C LEU A 380 -12.61 -21.38 -9.24
N THR A 381 -12.32 -20.45 -10.14
CA THR A 381 -12.67 -20.57 -11.57
C THR A 381 -11.51 -21.24 -12.31
N LEU A 382 -11.78 -22.19 -13.19
CA LEU A 382 -10.74 -22.97 -13.85
C LEU A 382 -11.12 -23.42 -15.24
N LEU A 383 -10.29 -23.08 -16.22
CA LEU A 383 -10.24 -23.76 -17.51
C LEU A 383 -9.11 -24.79 -17.49
N HIS A 384 -9.42 -26.08 -17.65
CA HIS A 384 -8.44 -27.15 -17.68
C HIS A 384 -8.62 -28.03 -18.93
N GLY A 385 -7.54 -28.34 -19.60
CA GLY A 385 -7.60 -29.14 -20.82
C GLY A 385 -6.42 -30.08 -21.01
N GLU A 386 -6.66 -31.12 -21.84
CA GLU A 386 -5.67 -32.05 -22.35
C GLU A 386 -5.50 -31.82 -23.83
N ILE A 387 -4.27 -31.68 -24.28
CA ILE A 387 -3.85 -31.49 -25.67
C ILE A 387 -3.22 -32.79 -26.16
N THR A 388 -3.78 -33.35 -27.21
CA THR A 388 -3.25 -34.55 -27.88
C THR A 388 -2.93 -34.20 -29.33
N PRO A 389 -1.65 -34.24 -29.72
CA PRO A 389 -1.28 -34.06 -31.12
C PRO A 389 -1.85 -35.19 -31.99
N VAL A 390 -2.48 -34.83 -33.11
CA VAL A 390 -3.02 -35.73 -34.12
C VAL A 390 -2.53 -35.32 -35.50
N PRO A 391 -2.55 -36.22 -36.53
CA PRO A 391 -2.03 -35.87 -37.85
C PRO A 391 -2.68 -34.67 -38.53
N SER A 392 -3.92 -34.33 -38.15
CA SER A 392 -4.69 -33.19 -38.68
C SER A 392 -4.58 -31.90 -37.88
N GLY A 393 -3.85 -31.89 -36.75
CA GLY A 393 -3.77 -30.75 -35.87
C GLY A 393 -3.67 -31.16 -34.41
N LEU A 394 -4.49 -30.58 -33.55
CA LEU A 394 -4.53 -30.86 -32.12
C LEU A 394 -5.95 -31.18 -31.68
N ASP A 395 -6.15 -32.28 -30.98
CA ASP A 395 -7.38 -32.54 -30.24
C ASP A 395 -7.23 -32.03 -28.80
N VAL A 396 -8.17 -31.18 -28.36
CA VAL A 396 -8.14 -30.57 -27.03
C VAL A 396 -9.41 -30.93 -26.29
N ALA A 397 -9.32 -31.77 -25.27
CA ALA A 397 -10.43 -32.09 -24.38
C ALA A 397 -10.40 -31.10 -23.19
N MET A 398 -11.44 -30.30 -23.02
CA MET A 398 -11.46 -29.21 -22.04
C MET A 398 -12.69 -29.22 -21.16
N VAL A 399 -12.54 -28.66 -19.95
CA VAL A 399 -13.63 -28.31 -19.03
C VAL A 399 -13.44 -26.85 -18.59
N SER A 400 -14.47 -26.04 -18.67
CA SER A 400 -14.53 -24.72 -18.03
C SER A 400 -15.40 -24.81 -16.77
N ALA A 401 -14.80 -24.58 -15.60
CA ALA A 401 -15.45 -24.54 -14.31
C ALA A 401 -15.60 -23.08 -13.86
N GLY A 402 -16.65 -22.38 -14.32
CA GLY A 402 -16.92 -20.98 -13.96
C GLY A 402 -15.93 -19.96 -14.54
N HIS A 403 -15.03 -20.39 -15.41
CA HIS A 403 -13.96 -19.53 -15.97
C HIS A 403 -14.47 -18.73 -17.19
N PRO A 404 -13.87 -17.55 -17.51
CA PRO A 404 -14.14 -16.85 -18.74
C PRO A 404 -14.07 -17.73 -19.99
N GLU A 405 -14.86 -17.40 -21.02
CA GLU A 405 -14.97 -18.21 -22.22
C GLU A 405 -13.63 -18.34 -22.95
N ALA A 406 -13.25 -19.58 -23.29
CA ALA A 406 -12.13 -19.82 -24.17
C ALA A 406 -12.54 -19.50 -25.61
N LEU A 407 -11.72 -18.73 -26.33
CA LEU A 407 -12.00 -18.30 -27.69
C LEU A 407 -11.06 -19.03 -28.68
N ARG A 408 -11.65 -19.53 -29.78
CA ARG A 408 -10.90 -20.03 -30.92
C ARG A 408 -10.92 -19.03 -32.06
N LEU A 409 -9.76 -18.63 -32.55
CA LEU A 409 -9.59 -17.87 -33.78
C LEU A 409 -9.15 -18.83 -34.90
N ARG A 410 -9.88 -18.82 -36.00
CA ARG A 410 -9.54 -19.56 -37.22
C ARG A 410 -8.71 -18.72 -38.19
N PRO A 411 -7.95 -19.33 -39.11
CA PRO A 411 -7.16 -18.59 -40.10
C PRO A 411 -7.99 -17.68 -41.03
N ASN A 412 -9.30 -17.95 -41.17
CA ASN A 412 -10.21 -17.09 -41.94
C ASN A 412 -10.70 -15.84 -41.18
N GLY A 413 -10.33 -15.68 -39.90
CA GLY A 413 -10.70 -14.56 -39.05
C GLY A 413 -11.94 -14.80 -38.16
N ASP A 414 -12.61 -15.95 -38.30
CA ASP A 414 -13.76 -16.29 -37.44
C ASP A 414 -13.30 -16.54 -36.00
N VAL A 415 -13.99 -15.95 -35.05
CA VAL A 415 -13.78 -16.16 -33.62
C VAL A 415 -15.04 -16.75 -33.00
N GLU A 416 -14.89 -17.81 -32.22
CA GLU A 416 -15.98 -18.48 -31.53
C GLU A 416 -15.62 -18.90 -30.11
N ALA A 417 -16.55 -18.90 -29.18
CA ALA A 417 -16.42 -19.56 -27.90
C ALA A 417 -16.50 -21.09 -28.08
N VAL A 418 -15.60 -21.84 -27.44
CA VAL A 418 -15.41 -23.27 -27.77
C VAL A 418 -15.73 -24.24 -26.64
N VAL A 419 -16.01 -23.77 -25.44
CA VAL A 419 -16.38 -24.62 -24.31
C VAL A 419 -17.44 -23.94 -23.46
N THR A 420 -18.42 -24.71 -22.98
CA THR A 420 -19.49 -24.19 -22.13
C THR A 420 -19.03 -24.11 -20.68
N SER A 421 -19.22 -22.95 -20.05
CA SER A 421 -18.93 -22.77 -18.64
C SER A 421 -19.88 -23.60 -17.77
N GLN A 422 -19.31 -24.36 -16.83
CA GLN A 422 -20.00 -25.22 -15.86
C GLN A 422 -19.84 -24.64 -14.44
N SER A 423 -20.25 -25.38 -13.39
CA SER A 423 -20.12 -24.95 -12.01
C SER A 423 -18.68 -24.65 -11.65
N LEU A 424 -18.45 -23.56 -10.90
CA LEU A 424 -17.15 -23.26 -10.31
C LEU A 424 -16.78 -24.27 -9.22
N LEU A 425 -15.49 -24.37 -8.90
CA LEU A 425 -14.93 -25.31 -7.93
C LEU A 425 -15.00 -24.77 -6.50
N GLY A 426 -15.16 -25.63 -5.51
CA GLY A 426 -15.13 -25.28 -4.09
C GLY A 426 -16.44 -24.74 -3.53
N VAL A 427 -17.57 -24.85 -4.27
CA VAL A 427 -18.89 -24.38 -3.80
C VAL A 427 -19.90 -25.50 -3.66
N PHE A 428 -20.00 -26.39 -4.63
CA PHE A 428 -21.02 -27.42 -4.68
C PHE A 428 -20.38 -28.81 -4.48
N PRO A 429 -20.72 -29.52 -3.37
CA PRO A 429 -20.14 -30.85 -3.08
C PRO A 429 -20.42 -31.91 -4.14
N GLU A 430 -21.56 -31.82 -4.82
CA GLU A 430 -22.01 -32.79 -5.83
C GLU A 430 -21.76 -32.28 -7.28
N ALA A 431 -20.84 -31.32 -7.46
CA ALA A 431 -20.53 -30.82 -8.78
C ALA A 431 -19.93 -31.94 -9.65
N THR A 432 -20.48 -32.13 -10.85
CA THR A 432 -19.97 -33.01 -11.87
C THR A 432 -19.59 -32.22 -13.10
N PHE A 433 -18.55 -32.66 -13.79
CA PHE A 433 -18.00 -31.96 -14.92
C PHE A 433 -18.02 -32.82 -16.19
N LYS A 434 -18.19 -32.19 -17.33
CA LYS A 434 -18.18 -32.85 -18.64
C LYS A 434 -17.13 -32.20 -19.53
N ALA A 435 -16.19 -33.01 -20.01
CA ALA A 435 -15.20 -32.55 -20.99
C ALA A 435 -15.86 -32.39 -22.37
N GLU A 436 -15.52 -31.30 -23.03
CA GLU A 436 -15.85 -31.04 -24.44
C GLU A 436 -14.58 -31.19 -25.29
N LEU A 437 -14.74 -31.79 -26.47
CA LEU A 437 -13.62 -32.00 -27.40
C LEU A 437 -13.64 -30.92 -28.48
N VAL A 438 -12.52 -30.22 -28.61
CA VAL A 438 -12.29 -29.17 -29.61
C VAL A 438 -11.12 -29.59 -30.48
N HIS A 439 -11.32 -29.65 -31.80
CA HIS A 439 -10.24 -29.85 -32.76
C HIS A 439 -9.68 -28.51 -33.21
N LEU A 440 -8.38 -28.32 -33.15
CA LEU A 440 -7.64 -27.19 -33.67
C LEU A 440 -6.91 -27.56 -34.93
N ASP A 441 -7.34 -27.05 -36.09
CA ASP A 441 -6.64 -27.16 -37.35
C ASP A 441 -5.30 -26.39 -37.32
N PRO A 442 -4.30 -26.75 -38.16
CA PRO A 442 -3.09 -25.97 -38.27
C PRO A 442 -3.35 -24.49 -38.56
N GLY A 443 -2.85 -23.61 -37.71
CA GLY A 443 -3.07 -22.18 -37.78
C GLY A 443 -4.19 -21.65 -36.85
N ASP A 444 -5.03 -22.53 -36.32
CA ASP A 444 -6.02 -22.10 -35.28
C ASP A 444 -5.30 -21.66 -34.02
N VAL A 445 -5.91 -20.70 -33.34
CA VAL A 445 -5.44 -20.16 -32.06
C VAL A 445 -6.53 -20.34 -31.00
N LEU A 446 -6.20 -20.97 -29.89
CA LEU A 446 -7.03 -21.01 -28.69
C LEU A 446 -6.49 -19.97 -27.70
N LEU A 447 -7.37 -19.04 -27.28
CA LEU A 447 -7.09 -18.00 -26.26
C LEU A 447 -7.88 -18.33 -25.00
N ALA A 448 -7.17 -18.36 -23.87
CA ALA A 448 -7.76 -18.40 -22.53
C ALA A 448 -7.20 -17.25 -21.70
N VAL A 449 -8.06 -16.58 -20.95
CA VAL A 449 -7.69 -15.41 -20.12
C VAL A 449 -8.42 -15.45 -18.79
N THR A 450 -7.83 -14.83 -17.77
CA THR A 450 -8.52 -14.57 -16.50
C THR A 450 -9.37 -13.29 -16.59
N ASP A 451 -10.17 -13.04 -15.59
CA ASP A 451 -11.11 -11.91 -15.54
C ASP A 451 -10.40 -10.54 -15.47
N GLY A 452 -9.16 -10.47 -14.99
CA GLY A 452 -8.33 -9.28 -15.09
C GLY A 452 -8.16 -8.74 -16.52
N VAL A 453 -8.40 -9.59 -17.54
CA VAL A 453 -8.48 -9.17 -18.95
C VAL A 453 -9.89 -8.73 -19.31
N THR A 454 -10.90 -9.58 -19.10
CA THR A 454 -12.29 -9.35 -19.56
C THR A 454 -12.99 -8.27 -18.74
N GLU A 455 -12.70 -8.18 -17.45
CA GLU A 455 -13.27 -7.21 -16.52
C GLU A 455 -12.45 -5.92 -16.38
N ARG A 456 -11.39 -5.76 -17.20
CA ARG A 456 -10.64 -4.50 -17.24
C ARG A 456 -11.60 -3.34 -17.49
N ARG A 457 -11.60 -2.35 -16.57
CA ARG A 457 -12.65 -1.34 -16.50
C ARG A 457 -12.13 0.06 -16.82
N ARG A 458 -12.90 0.79 -17.65
CA ARG A 458 -12.70 2.21 -17.92
C ARG A 458 -14.04 2.93 -18.06
N ASP A 459 -14.24 4.00 -17.31
CA ASP A 459 -15.45 4.84 -17.37
C ASP A 459 -16.77 4.04 -17.25
N GLY A 460 -16.76 2.96 -16.44
CA GLY A 460 -17.90 2.08 -16.22
C GLY A 460 -18.14 1.03 -17.29
N ARG A 461 -17.28 0.94 -18.33
CA ARG A 461 -17.32 -0.09 -19.38
C ARG A 461 -16.25 -1.14 -19.11
N LEU A 462 -16.54 -2.39 -19.45
CA LEU A 462 -15.58 -3.48 -19.44
C LEU A 462 -14.91 -3.62 -20.81
N LEU A 463 -13.70 -4.17 -20.86
CA LEU A 463 -12.98 -4.43 -22.10
C LEU A 463 -13.79 -5.40 -22.99
N ASP A 464 -14.42 -6.40 -22.38
CA ASP A 464 -15.17 -7.43 -23.11
C ASP A 464 -16.63 -7.04 -23.40
N ASP A 465 -17.07 -5.84 -23.04
CA ASP A 465 -18.36 -5.34 -23.48
C ASP A 465 -18.48 -5.40 -25.01
N ASP A 466 -19.65 -5.84 -25.51
CA ASP A 466 -19.92 -6.02 -26.94
C ASP A 466 -18.94 -6.98 -27.64
N ALA A 467 -18.49 -8.03 -26.96
CA ALA A 467 -17.48 -9.00 -27.42
C ALA A 467 -16.14 -8.33 -27.80
N GLY A 468 -15.64 -7.47 -26.93
CA GLY A 468 -14.41 -6.70 -27.15
C GLY A 468 -13.18 -7.58 -27.33
N LEU A 469 -13.03 -8.61 -26.48
CA LEU A 469 -11.93 -9.57 -26.57
C LEU A 469 -11.97 -10.38 -27.89
N ALA A 470 -13.15 -10.82 -28.31
CA ALA A 470 -13.29 -11.55 -29.58
C ALA A 470 -12.91 -10.69 -30.79
N LYS A 471 -13.28 -9.40 -30.79
CA LYS A 471 -12.88 -8.44 -31.83
C LYS A 471 -11.37 -8.22 -31.87
N LEU A 472 -10.74 -8.08 -30.70
CA LEU A 472 -9.29 -7.95 -30.59
C LEU A 472 -8.57 -9.20 -31.10
N LEU A 473 -9.10 -10.40 -30.76
CA LEU A 473 -8.54 -11.66 -31.20
C LEU A 473 -8.68 -11.82 -32.74
N ALA A 474 -9.80 -11.42 -33.34
CA ALA A 474 -10.01 -11.46 -34.79
C ALA A 474 -8.95 -10.67 -35.57
N GLU A 475 -8.38 -9.61 -34.99
CA GLU A 475 -7.31 -8.82 -35.60
C GLU A 475 -5.93 -9.54 -35.54
N CYS A 476 -5.84 -10.70 -34.88
CA CYS A 476 -4.59 -11.43 -34.66
C CYS A 476 -4.35 -12.54 -35.70
N VAL A 477 -5.11 -12.62 -36.77
CA VAL A 477 -4.96 -13.63 -37.82
C VAL A 477 -3.51 -13.69 -38.33
N GLY A 478 -2.95 -14.91 -38.40
CA GLY A 478 -1.61 -15.15 -38.92
C GLY A 478 -0.46 -14.82 -37.96
N LEU A 479 -0.73 -14.28 -36.80
CA LEU A 479 0.30 -13.98 -35.79
C LEU A 479 0.77 -15.27 -35.09
N SER A 480 2.01 -15.27 -34.58
CA SER A 480 2.50 -16.29 -33.64
C SER A 480 1.78 -16.18 -32.29
N ALA A 481 1.75 -17.26 -31.52
CA ALA A 481 1.14 -17.25 -30.18
C ALA A 481 1.67 -16.10 -29.30
N ARG A 482 2.98 -15.88 -29.32
CA ARG A 482 3.60 -14.78 -28.57
C ARG A 482 3.12 -13.40 -29.04
N ALA A 483 2.98 -13.19 -30.35
CA ALA A 483 2.50 -11.90 -30.88
C ALA A 483 1.02 -11.67 -30.54
N VAL A 484 0.19 -12.73 -30.52
CA VAL A 484 -1.21 -12.66 -30.06
C VAL A 484 -1.27 -12.26 -28.58
N ALA A 485 -0.56 -12.98 -27.71
CA ALA A 485 -0.54 -12.72 -26.28
C ALA A 485 -0.11 -11.28 -25.98
N GLU A 486 0.97 -10.81 -26.61
CA GLU A 486 1.49 -9.46 -26.44
C GLU A 486 0.55 -8.38 -26.99
N ARG A 487 -0.17 -8.65 -28.08
CA ARG A 487 -1.18 -7.73 -28.62
C ARG A 487 -2.36 -7.57 -27.68
N ILE A 488 -2.88 -8.69 -27.14
CA ILE A 488 -3.97 -8.65 -26.14
C ILE A 488 -3.50 -7.87 -24.89
N ARG A 489 -2.32 -8.19 -24.36
CA ARG A 489 -1.74 -7.49 -23.22
C ARG A 489 -1.71 -5.97 -23.41
N ARG A 490 -1.19 -5.51 -24.55
CA ARG A 490 -1.14 -4.08 -24.89
C ARG A 490 -2.53 -3.47 -24.98
N ALA A 491 -3.48 -4.17 -25.61
CA ALA A 491 -4.85 -3.67 -25.73
C ALA A 491 -5.50 -3.48 -24.34
N VAL A 492 -5.26 -4.38 -23.39
CA VAL A 492 -5.71 -4.25 -21.98
C VAL A 492 -5.09 -3.02 -21.33
N GLN A 493 -3.80 -2.80 -21.50
CA GLN A 493 -3.09 -1.63 -20.93
C GLN A 493 -3.53 -0.32 -21.57
N ASP A 494 -3.70 -0.30 -22.89
CA ASP A 494 -4.16 0.90 -23.64
C ASP A 494 -5.64 1.23 -23.33
N PHE A 495 -6.45 0.21 -23.03
CA PHE A 495 -7.84 0.41 -22.64
C PHE A 495 -7.97 1.17 -21.33
N ALA A 496 -7.17 0.82 -20.31
CA ALA A 496 -7.14 1.53 -19.04
C ALA A 496 -5.68 1.66 -18.56
N PRO A 497 -5.09 2.87 -18.63
CA PRO A 497 -3.69 3.09 -18.28
C PRO A 497 -3.38 3.04 -16.77
N GLU A 498 -4.41 3.08 -15.91
CA GLU A 498 -4.23 2.92 -14.47
C GLU A 498 -3.74 1.49 -14.14
N PRO A 499 -2.97 1.30 -13.06
CA PRO A 499 -2.58 -0.03 -12.60
C PRO A 499 -3.79 -0.97 -12.47
N SER A 500 -3.63 -2.24 -12.85
CA SER A 500 -4.71 -3.21 -12.69
C SER A 500 -4.99 -3.45 -11.21
N ALA A 501 -6.28 -3.54 -10.85
CA ALA A 501 -6.71 -3.94 -9.52
C ALA A 501 -6.66 -5.47 -9.33
N ASP A 502 -6.56 -6.22 -10.43
CA ASP A 502 -6.54 -7.67 -10.43
C ASP A 502 -5.38 -8.21 -11.26
N ASP A 503 -4.99 -9.45 -10.99
CA ASP A 503 -3.98 -10.17 -11.75
C ASP A 503 -4.46 -10.38 -13.20
N MET A 504 -3.55 -10.63 -14.10
CA MET A 504 -3.86 -10.90 -15.50
C MET A 504 -3.06 -12.10 -16.00
N ALA A 505 -3.75 -13.15 -16.41
CA ALA A 505 -3.15 -14.25 -17.11
C ALA A 505 -3.73 -14.39 -18.52
N ILE A 506 -2.87 -14.54 -19.51
CA ILE A 506 -3.21 -14.76 -20.93
C ILE A 506 -2.47 -16.00 -21.40
N VAL A 507 -3.18 -17.02 -21.80
CA VAL A 507 -2.63 -18.25 -22.37
C VAL A 507 -3.09 -18.37 -23.80
N VAL A 508 -2.14 -18.49 -24.70
CA VAL A 508 -2.35 -18.66 -26.16
C VAL A 508 -1.75 -19.98 -26.60
N LEU A 509 -2.57 -20.82 -27.21
CA LEU A 509 -2.19 -22.12 -27.76
C LEU A 509 -2.48 -22.10 -29.26
N ARG A 510 -1.44 -22.06 -30.10
CA ARG A 510 -1.61 -22.05 -31.56
C ARG A 510 -1.19 -23.43 -32.15
N ALA A 511 -2.08 -24.05 -32.90
CA ALA A 511 -1.76 -25.26 -33.68
C ALA A 511 -0.78 -24.91 -34.81
N ARG A 512 0.25 -25.74 -35.00
CA ARG A 512 1.28 -25.59 -36.05
C ARG A 512 0.98 -26.45 -37.27
#